data_7ad9acf8f1659364715531890570dc2a
#
_entry.id   7ad9acf8f1659364715531890570dc2a
#
_cell.length_a   1.000
_cell.length_b   1.000
_cell.length_c   1.000
_cell.angle_alpha   90.00
_cell.angle_beta   90.00
_cell.angle_gamma   90.00
#
_symmetry.space_group_name_H-M   'P 1'
#
loop_
_entity.id
_entity.type
_entity.pdbx_description
1 polymer ?
#
loop_
_entity_poly.entity_id
_entity_poly.type
_entity_poly.pdbx_seq_one_letter_code
_entity_poly.pdbx_strand_id
1 'polypeptide(L)'
;SRTGYTGEDGFEIYCSIKDTELWANAFSRYLEKGDIKWCGLAARDSLRLEAGFPLYGHELSSIITPVQAGLSWAIDWNKGDFIGRNSLLDEKSDHRPGRVCFYEVTGRRIPREGCKIFLGDKEMGKVLSGGFSPILGKPIGSAWITSEGIKQINDTKWIAKLRSSDVRIKFEKAVLRKN
;
A
#
# COMPACT_ATOMS: atom_id res chain seq x y z
N SER A 1 16.40 -7.96 13.36
CA SER A 1 16.56 -7.56 11.94
C SER A 1 16.54 -6.05 11.80
N ARG A 2 17.40 -5.49 10.96
CA ARG A 2 17.33 -4.06 10.57
C ARG A 2 16.41 -3.93 9.36
N THR A 3 15.17 -4.23 9.56
CA THR A 3 14.09 -4.14 8.60
C THR A 3 12.92 -3.41 9.23
N GLY A 4 11.94 -3.04 8.46
CA GLY A 4 10.76 -2.37 8.95
C GLY A 4 9.67 -2.27 7.88
N TYR A 5 8.50 -1.80 8.29
CA TYR A 5 7.32 -1.66 7.46
C TYR A 5 6.75 -0.23 7.54
N THR A 6 7.61 0.74 7.82
CA THR A 6 7.22 2.14 8.02
C THR A 6 7.79 3.09 6.97
N GLY A 7 8.77 2.62 6.18
CA GLY A 7 9.51 3.47 5.24
C GLY A 7 10.59 4.32 5.89
N GLU A 8 10.79 4.17 7.18
CA GLU A 8 11.79 4.86 7.99
C GLU A 8 12.78 3.86 8.58
N ASP A 9 13.92 4.36 9.09
CA ASP A 9 14.88 3.50 9.79
C ASP A 9 14.24 2.83 11.01
N GLY A 10 14.49 1.52 11.16
CA GLY A 10 13.87 0.77 12.22
C GLY A 10 14.40 -0.65 12.37
N PHE A 11 13.88 -1.34 13.35
CA PHE A 11 14.22 -2.72 13.66
C PHE A 11 12.98 -3.55 13.91
N GLU A 12 13.06 -4.83 13.57
CA GLU A 12 12.05 -5.83 13.92
C GLU A 12 12.70 -6.86 14.85
N ILE A 13 12.06 -7.11 16.00
CA ILE A 13 12.51 -8.07 17.00
C ILE A 13 11.63 -9.31 16.92
N TYR A 14 12.22 -10.42 16.52
CA TYR A 14 11.58 -11.73 16.52
C TYR A 14 12.06 -12.49 17.74
N CYS A 15 11.16 -12.77 18.66
CA CYS A 15 11.47 -13.49 19.89
C CYS A 15 10.42 -14.57 20.17
N SER A 16 10.77 -15.48 21.09
CA SER A 16 9.79 -16.44 21.58
C SER A 16 8.76 -15.75 22.48
N ILE A 17 7.57 -16.35 22.62
CA ILE A 17 6.53 -15.83 23.53
C ILE A 17 7.07 -15.67 24.97
N LYS A 18 7.98 -16.57 25.40
CA LYS A 18 8.58 -16.52 26.74
C LYS A 18 9.43 -15.28 26.96
N ASP A 19 10.01 -14.72 25.91
CA ASP A 19 10.92 -13.57 25.98
C ASP A 19 10.20 -12.23 25.77
N THR A 20 8.89 -12.24 25.45
CA THR A 20 8.13 -11.02 25.17
C THR A 20 8.13 -10.05 26.34
N GLU A 21 7.97 -10.56 27.57
CA GLU A 21 7.98 -9.75 28.78
C GLU A 21 9.36 -9.14 29.07
N LEU A 22 10.43 -9.88 28.80
CA LEU A 22 11.80 -9.37 28.90
C LEU A 22 12.02 -8.15 28.01
N TRP A 23 11.60 -8.23 26.75
CA TRP A 23 11.71 -7.11 25.79
C TRP A 23 10.82 -5.93 26.19
N ALA A 24 9.57 -6.19 26.61
CA ALA A 24 8.67 -5.13 27.07
C ALA A 24 9.28 -4.37 28.25
N ASN A 25 9.85 -5.09 29.22
CA ASN A 25 10.53 -4.50 30.39
C ASN A 25 11.82 -3.75 30.01
N ALA A 26 12.56 -4.23 29.00
CA ALA A 26 13.76 -3.52 28.53
C ALA A 26 13.43 -2.14 27.95
N PHE A 27 12.22 -1.97 27.40
CA PHE A 27 11.77 -0.68 26.86
C PHE A 27 11.09 0.22 27.90
N SER A 28 10.65 -0.29 29.05
CA SER A 28 9.86 0.47 30.04
C SER A 28 10.53 1.77 30.48
N ARG A 29 11.84 1.74 30.76
CA ARG A 29 12.62 2.92 31.15
C ARG A 29 12.62 4.06 30.10
N TYR A 30 12.55 3.71 28.82
CA TYR A 30 12.49 4.68 27.73
C TYR A 30 11.08 5.20 27.53
N LEU A 31 10.07 4.37 27.78
CA LEU A 31 8.66 4.77 27.80
C LEU A 31 8.39 5.78 28.92
N GLU A 32 8.90 5.52 30.13
CA GLU A 32 8.77 6.41 31.29
C GLU A 32 9.42 7.77 31.05
N LYS A 33 10.54 7.82 30.36
CA LYS A 33 11.21 9.06 29.95
C LYS A 33 10.52 9.77 28.78
N GLY A 34 9.62 9.10 28.07
CA GLY A 34 8.97 9.64 26.87
C GLY A 34 9.84 9.58 25.60
N ASP A 35 11.01 8.90 25.65
CA ASP A 35 11.91 8.74 24.51
C ASP A 35 11.28 7.87 23.40
N ILE A 36 10.42 6.93 23.78
CA ILE A 36 9.65 6.06 22.88
C ILE A 36 8.18 6.03 23.28
N LYS A 37 7.33 5.55 22.38
CA LYS A 37 5.89 5.39 22.61
C LYS A 37 5.40 4.09 22.02
N TRP A 38 4.46 3.45 22.69
CA TRP A 38 3.72 2.33 22.11
C TRP A 38 2.82 2.82 20.99
N CYS A 39 2.87 2.15 19.85
CA CYS A 39 2.02 2.41 18.68
C CYS A 39 1.24 1.16 18.32
N GLY A 40 -0.03 1.34 17.94
CA GLY A 40 -0.90 0.23 17.56
C GLY A 40 -0.88 -0.06 16.06
N LEU A 41 -1.70 -1.03 15.65
CA LEU A 41 -1.83 -1.46 14.25
C LEU A 41 -2.30 -0.34 13.32
N ALA A 42 -3.09 0.62 13.79
CA ALA A 42 -3.52 1.76 12.99
C ALA A 42 -2.34 2.65 12.58
N ALA A 43 -1.37 2.88 13.47
CA ALA A 43 -0.14 3.59 13.15
C ALA A 43 0.69 2.81 12.12
N ARG A 44 0.84 1.50 12.31
CA ARG A 44 1.53 0.62 11.35
C ARG A 44 0.89 0.71 9.95
N ASP A 45 -0.45 0.69 9.86
CA ASP A 45 -1.14 0.77 8.57
C ASP A 45 -1.01 2.14 7.91
N SER A 46 -1.08 3.23 8.67
CA SER A 46 -0.85 4.58 8.13
C SER A 46 0.56 4.73 7.59
N LEU A 47 1.57 4.32 8.35
CA LEU A 47 2.98 4.43 7.98
C LEU A 47 3.31 3.61 6.74
N ARG A 48 2.90 2.32 6.68
CA ARG A 48 3.16 1.49 5.52
C ARG A 48 2.50 2.05 4.24
N LEU A 49 1.29 2.62 4.38
CA LEU A 49 0.54 3.18 3.25
C LEU A 49 1.22 4.46 2.72
N GLU A 50 1.70 5.33 3.61
CA GLU A 50 2.52 6.50 3.25
C GLU A 50 3.82 6.09 2.55
N ALA A 51 4.46 5.02 3.00
CA ALA A 51 5.65 4.45 2.38
C ALA A 51 5.37 3.73 1.06
N GLY A 52 4.11 3.43 0.77
CA GLY A 52 3.71 2.66 -0.41
C GLY A 52 4.07 1.18 -0.30
N PHE A 53 4.12 0.64 0.92
CA PHE A 53 4.36 -0.78 1.13
C PHE A 53 3.06 -1.58 1.00
N PRO A 54 3.07 -2.65 0.17
CA PRO A 54 1.90 -3.48 -0.03
C PRO A 54 1.59 -4.32 1.22
N LEU A 55 0.31 -4.51 1.48
CA LEU A 55 -0.18 -5.45 2.47
C LEU A 55 -0.73 -6.69 1.77
N TYR A 56 -0.33 -7.88 2.22
CA TYR A 56 -0.89 -9.12 1.71
C TYR A 56 -2.39 -9.22 2.05
N GLY A 57 -3.18 -9.62 1.07
CA GLY A 57 -4.64 -9.58 1.11
C GLY A 57 -5.23 -8.34 0.44
N HIS A 58 -4.47 -7.27 0.28
CA HIS A 58 -4.88 -6.00 -0.32
C HIS A 58 -4.13 -5.75 -1.63
N GLU A 59 -2.95 -5.13 -1.58
CA GLU A 59 -2.12 -4.80 -2.75
C GLU A 59 -1.40 -6.00 -3.34
N LEU A 60 -1.24 -7.07 -2.58
CA LEU A 60 -0.63 -8.34 -2.99
C LEU A 60 -1.53 -9.47 -2.51
N SER A 61 -1.84 -10.43 -3.39
CA SER A 61 -2.71 -11.56 -3.06
C SER A 61 -2.53 -12.70 -4.05
N SER A 62 -3.34 -13.76 -3.95
CA SER A 62 -3.37 -14.83 -4.94
C SER A 62 -3.85 -14.39 -6.34
N ILE A 63 -4.47 -13.21 -6.44
CA ILE A 63 -5.01 -12.65 -7.70
C ILE A 63 -4.33 -11.34 -8.13
N ILE A 64 -3.51 -10.73 -7.28
CA ILE A 64 -2.70 -9.55 -7.60
C ILE A 64 -1.25 -9.98 -7.48
N THR A 65 -0.57 -10.08 -8.62
CA THR A 65 0.81 -10.58 -8.70
C THR A 65 1.82 -9.56 -8.19
N PRO A 66 3.06 -9.99 -7.86
CA PRO A 66 4.13 -9.07 -7.52
C PRO A 66 4.41 -8.04 -8.63
N VAL A 67 4.23 -8.41 -9.91
CA VAL A 67 4.42 -7.48 -11.04
C VAL A 67 3.35 -6.39 -11.01
N GLN A 68 2.09 -6.76 -10.82
CA GLN A 68 0.99 -5.81 -10.69
C GLN A 68 1.11 -4.93 -9.44
N ALA A 69 1.67 -5.47 -8.35
CA ALA A 69 1.91 -4.75 -7.10
C ALA A 69 3.15 -3.84 -7.12
N GLY A 70 3.90 -3.81 -8.25
CA GLY A 70 5.13 -3.00 -8.36
C GLY A 70 6.33 -3.59 -7.62
N LEU A 71 6.32 -4.89 -7.34
CA LEU A 71 7.37 -5.62 -6.64
C LEU A 71 8.31 -6.42 -7.59
N SER A 72 8.33 -6.10 -8.87
CA SER A 72 9.17 -6.78 -9.87
C SER A 72 10.67 -6.77 -9.49
N TRP A 73 11.11 -5.78 -8.73
CA TRP A 73 12.48 -5.65 -8.24
C TRP A 73 12.86 -6.73 -7.21
N ALA A 74 11.89 -7.32 -6.52
CA ALA A 74 12.10 -8.37 -5.52
C ALA A 74 12.18 -9.77 -6.15
N ILE A 75 11.94 -9.88 -7.46
CA ILE A 75 11.99 -11.15 -8.18
C ILE A 75 13.37 -11.30 -8.82
N ASP A 76 14.08 -12.38 -8.47
CA ASP A 76 15.31 -12.75 -9.17
C ASP A 76 14.97 -13.42 -10.51
N TRP A 77 14.97 -12.62 -11.55
CA TRP A 77 14.66 -13.04 -12.93
C TRP A 77 15.72 -13.99 -13.52
N ASN A 78 16.91 -14.01 -12.95
CA ASN A 78 18.05 -14.83 -13.42
C ASN A 78 18.17 -16.16 -12.68
N LYS A 79 17.34 -16.41 -11.68
CA LYS A 79 17.38 -17.62 -10.84
C LYS A 79 17.17 -18.93 -11.61
N GLY A 80 16.75 -18.89 -12.86
CA GLY A 80 16.31 -20.06 -13.62
C GLY A 80 14.79 -20.24 -13.51
N ASP A 81 14.33 -21.48 -13.57
CA ASP A 81 12.88 -21.75 -13.56
C ASP A 81 12.31 -21.77 -12.13
N PHE A 82 11.08 -21.29 -11.96
CA PHE A 82 10.30 -21.35 -10.74
C PHE A 82 8.80 -21.29 -11.06
N ILE A 83 7.97 -21.72 -10.10
CA ILE A 83 6.51 -21.75 -10.27
C ILE A 83 5.99 -20.32 -10.53
N GLY A 84 5.28 -20.15 -11.67
CA GLY A 84 4.70 -18.87 -12.08
C GLY A 84 5.63 -17.97 -12.90
N ARG A 85 6.90 -18.35 -13.15
CA ARG A 85 7.88 -17.52 -13.87
C ARG A 85 7.36 -17.02 -15.22
N ASN A 86 6.80 -17.90 -16.03
CA ASN A 86 6.35 -17.54 -17.38
C ASN A 86 5.19 -16.53 -17.35
N SER A 87 4.22 -16.71 -16.45
CA SER A 87 3.11 -15.77 -16.27
C SER A 87 3.60 -14.39 -15.81
N LEU A 88 4.57 -14.35 -14.90
CA LEU A 88 5.14 -13.07 -14.41
C LEU A 88 5.99 -12.39 -15.49
N LEU A 89 6.68 -13.14 -16.36
CA LEU A 89 7.41 -12.57 -17.49
C LEU A 89 6.46 -11.98 -18.54
N ASP A 90 5.35 -12.64 -18.82
CA ASP A 90 4.31 -12.11 -19.71
C ASP A 90 3.75 -10.77 -19.19
N GLU A 91 3.39 -10.71 -17.91
CA GLU A 91 2.95 -9.47 -17.29
C GLU A 91 4.02 -8.37 -17.29
N LYS A 92 5.30 -8.74 -17.12
CA LYS A 92 6.43 -7.80 -17.18
C LYS A 92 6.56 -7.20 -18.59
N SER A 93 6.20 -7.92 -19.63
CA SER A 93 6.20 -7.49 -21.04
C SER A 93 4.97 -6.66 -21.44
N ASP A 94 4.31 -5.97 -20.50
CA ASP A 94 3.14 -5.12 -20.67
C ASP A 94 1.80 -5.84 -20.94
N HIS A 95 1.72 -7.16 -20.84
CA HIS A 95 0.46 -7.92 -20.94
C HIS A 95 -0.31 -8.00 -19.61
N ARG A 96 0.05 -7.17 -18.63
CA ARG A 96 -0.64 -7.15 -17.33
C ARG A 96 -2.05 -6.56 -17.46
N PRO A 97 -3.05 -7.16 -16.80
CA PRO A 97 -4.43 -6.68 -16.87
C PRO A 97 -4.65 -5.34 -16.15
N GLY A 98 -3.72 -4.96 -15.29
CA GLY A 98 -3.75 -3.76 -14.48
C GLY A 98 -2.58 -3.68 -13.51
N ARG A 99 -2.58 -2.70 -12.65
CA ARG A 99 -1.59 -2.56 -11.57
C ARG A 99 -2.11 -1.81 -10.38
N VAL A 100 -1.40 -1.93 -9.27
CA VAL A 100 -1.61 -1.12 -8.07
C VAL A 100 -1.10 0.30 -8.31
N CYS A 101 -1.94 1.28 -8.00
CA CYS A 101 -1.66 2.71 -8.06
C CYS A 101 -2.01 3.34 -6.72
N PHE A 102 -1.26 4.37 -6.31
CA PHE A 102 -1.56 5.15 -5.11
C PHE A 102 -2.35 6.40 -5.49
N TYR A 103 -3.22 6.86 -4.58
CA TYR A 103 -4.04 8.04 -4.80
C TYR A 103 -4.15 8.90 -3.54
N GLU A 104 -4.42 10.16 -3.76
CA GLU A 104 -4.85 11.14 -2.76
C GLU A 104 -6.32 11.47 -2.97
N VAL A 105 -7.02 11.81 -1.92
CA VAL A 105 -8.43 12.19 -1.97
C VAL A 105 -8.58 13.69 -1.87
N THR A 106 -9.44 14.27 -2.72
CA THR A 106 -9.89 15.65 -2.55
C THR A 106 -11.07 15.66 -1.59
N GLY A 107 -10.81 16.02 -0.33
CA GLY A 107 -11.82 16.03 0.72
C GLY A 107 -11.43 15.21 1.95
N ARG A 108 -12.40 14.90 2.82
CA ARG A 108 -12.15 14.28 4.13
C ARG A 108 -12.55 12.82 4.23
N ARG A 109 -13.35 12.32 3.29
CA ARG A 109 -13.85 10.93 3.34
C ARG A 109 -12.83 9.95 2.80
N ILE A 110 -12.64 8.86 3.50
CA ILE A 110 -11.67 7.82 3.15
C ILE A 110 -12.40 6.70 2.39
N PRO A 111 -12.09 6.47 1.09
CA PRO A 111 -12.55 5.29 0.39
C PRO A 111 -11.96 4.04 1.07
N ARG A 112 -12.81 3.07 1.34
CA ARG A 112 -12.40 1.80 1.96
C ARG A 112 -12.24 0.71 0.91
N GLU A 113 -11.60 -0.36 1.29
CA GLU A 113 -11.43 -1.55 0.46
C GLU A 113 -12.74 -1.94 -0.25
N GLY A 114 -12.64 -2.33 -1.52
CA GLY A 114 -13.77 -2.74 -2.35
C GLY A 114 -14.58 -1.59 -2.97
N CYS A 115 -14.36 -0.32 -2.58
CA CYS A 115 -14.98 0.80 -3.28
C CYS A 115 -14.55 0.81 -4.75
N LYS A 116 -15.52 0.93 -5.66
CA LYS A 116 -15.28 0.99 -7.09
C LYS A 116 -14.69 2.33 -7.50
N ILE A 117 -13.81 2.30 -8.48
CA ILE A 117 -13.17 3.49 -9.05
C ILE A 117 -13.62 3.67 -10.49
N PHE A 118 -14.01 4.88 -10.82
CA PHE A 118 -14.54 5.25 -12.13
C PHE A 118 -13.73 6.40 -12.74
N LEU A 119 -13.66 6.37 -14.07
CA LEU A 119 -13.29 7.51 -14.89
C LEU A 119 -14.48 7.83 -15.81
N GLY A 120 -15.15 8.95 -15.56
CA GLY A 120 -16.48 9.19 -16.12
C GLY A 120 -17.46 8.12 -15.64
N ASP A 121 -18.18 7.49 -16.57
CA ASP A 121 -19.17 6.44 -16.27
C ASP A 121 -18.58 5.01 -16.28
N LYS A 122 -17.29 4.88 -16.63
CA LYS A 122 -16.66 3.57 -16.78
C LYS A 122 -15.92 3.15 -15.50
N GLU A 123 -16.25 1.95 -15.00
CA GLU A 123 -15.51 1.33 -13.92
C GLU A 123 -14.11 0.93 -14.40
N MET A 124 -13.08 1.44 -13.75
CA MET A 124 -11.68 1.26 -14.11
C MET A 124 -10.87 0.52 -13.03
N GLY A 125 -11.46 0.24 -11.87
CA GLY A 125 -10.75 -0.43 -10.82
C GLY A 125 -11.47 -0.43 -9.48
N LYS A 126 -10.73 -0.82 -8.45
CA LYS A 126 -11.23 -0.87 -7.07
C LYS A 126 -10.18 -0.43 -6.06
N VAL A 127 -10.64 0.15 -4.96
CA VAL A 127 -9.81 0.48 -3.80
C VAL A 127 -9.31 -0.80 -3.13
N LEU A 128 -8.04 -0.83 -2.81
CA LEU A 128 -7.40 -1.91 -2.06
C LEU A 128 -7.19 -1.50 -0.60
N SER A 129 -6.65 -0.30 -0.37
CA SER A 129 -6.46 0.27 0.96
C SER A 129 -6.82 1.74 0.97
N GLY A 130 -7.29 2.22 2.13
CA GLY A 130 -7.56 3.64 2.34
C GLY A 130 -7.36 4.04 3.80
N GLY A 131 -6.62 5.11 4.01
CA GLY A 131 -6.26 5.63 5.32
C GLY A 131 -6.10 7.14 5.32
N PHE A 132 -5.81 7.69 6.49
CA PHE A 132 -5.43 9.10 6.64
C PHE A 132 -3.91 9.20 6.69
N SER A 133 -3.34 10.13 5.95
CA SER A 133 -1.91 10.45 6.02
C SER A 133 -1.69 11.61 6.98
N PRO A 134 -1.05 11.40 8.13
CA PRO A 134 -0.60 12.47 9.01
C PRO A 134 0.36 13.46 8.32
N ILE A 135 1.26 12.96 7.45
CA ILE A 135 2.23 13.80 6.74
C ILE A 135 1.53 14.77 5.79
N LEU A 136 0.54 14.31 5.04
CA LEU A 136 -0.18 15.15 4.08
C LEU A 136 -1.40 15.87 4.69
N GLY A 137 -1.84 15.47 5.88
CA GLY A 137 -3.07 15.98 6.50
C GLY A 137 -4.36 15.66 5.75
N LYS A 138 -4.36 14.58 4.95
CA LYS A 138 -5.49 14.19 4.10
C LYS A 138 -5.61 12.68 3.89
N PRO A 139 -6.76 12.20 3.40
CA PRO A 139 -6.93 10.80 3.04
C PRO A 139 -6.08 10.41 1.82
N ILE A 140 -5.49 9.23 1.90
CA ILE A 140 -4.74 8.56 0.83
C ILE A 140 -5.20 7.12 0.69
N GLY A 141 -4.77 6.47 -0.38
CA GLY A 141 -5.03 5.05 -0.55
C GLY A 141 -4.27 4.42 -1.71
N SER A 142 -4.54 3.15 -1.88
CA SER A 142 -4.10 2.35 -3.02
C SER A 142 -5.31 1.73 -3.73
N ALA A 143 -5.15 1.48 -5.01
CA ALA A 143 -6.18 0.89 -5.85
C ALA A 143 -5.56 0.01 -6.92
N TRP A 144 -6.25 -1.07 -7.26
CA TRP A 144 -5.96 -1.80 -8.49
C TRP A 144 -6.70 -1.14 -9.64
N ILE A 145 -5.96 -0.77 -10.69
CA ILE A 145 -6.48 -0.06 -11.87
C ILE A 145 -6.20 -0.88 -13.11
N THR A 146 -7.19 -1.02 -13.98
CA THR A 146 -7.08 -1.72 -15.26
C THR A 146 -6.01 -1.10 -16.16
N SER A 147 -5.47 -1.87 -17.09
CA SER A 147 -4.50 -1.38 -18.08
C SER A 147 -5.05 -0.23 -18.93
N GLU A 148 -6.34 -0.24 -19.22
CA GLU A 148 -7.01 0.90 -19.90
C GLU A 148 -7.03 2.15 -19.03
N GLY A 149 -7.36 2.03 -17.73
CA GLY A 149 -7.34 3.14 -16.79
C GLY A 149 -5.94 3.71 -16.60
N ILE A 150 -4.91 2.86 -16.60
CA ILE A 150 -3.51 3.31 -16.47
C ILE A 150 -3.09 4.23 -17.59
N LYS A 151 -3.57 4.02 -18.82
CA LYS A 151 -3.30 4.92 -19.96
C LYS A 151 -3.87 6.32 -19.74
N GLN A 152 -4.85 6.45 -18.87
CA GLN A 152 -5.56 7.69 -18.55
C GLN A 152 -5.32 8.15 -17.10
N ILE A 153 -4.26 7.66 -16.46
CA ILE A 153 -4.00 7.86 -15.01
C ILE A 153 -3.90 9.35 -14.62
N ASN A 154 -3.50 10.20 -15.54
CA ASN A 154 -3.34 11.65 -15.32
C ASN A 154 -4.64 12.44 -15.53
N ASP A 155 -5.76 11.82 -15.89
CA ASP A 155 -7.05 12.50 -15.97
C ASP A 155 -7.49 13.02 -14.60
N THR A 156 -8.25 14.09 -14.58
CA THR A 156 -8.71 14.75 -13.35
C THR A 156 -10.12 14.32 -12.91
N LYS A 157 -10.79 13.48 -13.71
CA LYS A 157 -12.19 13.06 -13.49
C LYS A 157 -12.33 11.75 -12.72
N TRP A 158 -11.26 11.29 -12.08
CA TRP A 158 -11.29 10.07 -11.30
C TRP A 158 -12.12 10.22 -10.03
N ILE A 159 -13.01 9.26 -9.80
CA ILE A 159 -13.84 9.18 -8.60
C ILE A 159 -13.78 7.79 -7.98
N ALA A 160 -13.85 7.75 -6.66
CA ALA A 160 -14.15 6.54 -5.90
C ALA A 160 -15.59 6.62 -5.40
N LYS A 161 -16.41 5.61 -5.68
CA LYS A 161 -17.81 5.52 -5.26
C LYS A 161 -17.91 4.94 -3.86
N LEU A 162 -18.42 5.73 -2.92
CA LEU A 162 -18.77 5.31 -1.57
C LEU A 162 -20.28 5.01 -1.53
N ARG A 163 -20.74 4.38 -0.45
CA ARG A 163 -22.16 4.01 -0.31
C ARG A 163 -23.13 5.21 -0.47
N SER A 164 -22.76 6.37 0.01
CA SER A 164 -23.63 7.56 0.08
C SER A 164 -23.10 8.78 -0.67
N SER A 165 -21.97 8.68 -1.34
CA SER A 165 -21.36 9.81 -2.04
C SER A 165 -20.21 9.37 -2.91
N ASP A 166 -19.85 10.20 -3.86
CA ASP A 166 -18.63 10.05 -4.64
C ASP A 166 -17.55 10.98 -4.07
N VAL A 167 -16.30 10.55 -4.13
CA VAL A 167 -15.14 11.38 -3.79
C VAL A 167 -14.18 11.42 -4.96
N ARG A 168 -13.66 12.61 -5.21
CA ARG A 168 -12.60 12.80 -6.23
C ARG A 168 -11.29 12.28 -5.69
N ILE A 169 -10.58 11.56 -6.53
CA ILE A 169 -9.24 11.06 -6.24
C ILE A 169 -8.28 11.54 -7.33
N LYS A 170 -7.01 11.64 -6.96
CA LYS A 170 -5.91 11.94 -7.88
C LYS A 170 -4.83 10.89 -7.68
N PHE A 171 -4.41 10.24 -8.75
CA PHE A 171 -3.31 9.28 -8.67
C PHE A 171 -1.98 10.00 -8.53
N GLU A 172 -1.17 9.52 -7.60
CA GLU A 172 0.12 10.10 -7.23
C GLU A 172 1.09 8.98 -6.83
N LYS A 173 2.36 9.31 -6.70
CA LYS A 173 3.30 8.42 -6.03
C LYS A 173 2.95 8.31 -4.55
N ALA A 174 3.32 7.19 -3.91
CA ALA A 174 3.22 7.07 -2.46
C ALA A 174 3.99 8.22 -1.77
N VAL A 175 3.52 8.64 -0.59
CA VAL A 175 3.96 9.89 0.07
C VAL A 175 5.48 9.97 0.23
N LEU A 176 6.08 8.93 0.82
CA LEU A 176 7.54 8.89 1.04
C LEU A 176 8.37 8.61 -0.23
N ARG A 177 7.74 8.33 -1.37
CA ARG A 177 8.41 8.16 -2.66
C ARG A 177 8.40 9.43 -3.52
N LYS A 178 7.89 10.53 -2.99
CA LYS A 178 7.88 11.83 -3.67
C LYS A 178 9.17 12.61 -3.49
N ASN A 179 10.00 12.20 -2.55
CA ASN A 179 11.28 12.84 -2.19
C ASN A 179 12.44 12.13 -2.88
#